data_b4c48876122b1ec0babf584777c24db1
#
_entry.id   b4c48876122b1ec0babf584777c24db1
#
_cell.length_a   1.000
_cell.length_b   1.000
_cell.length_c   1.000
_cell.angle_alpha   90.00
_cell.angle_beta   90.00
_cell.angle_gamma   90.00
#
_symmetry.space_group_name_H-M   'P 1'
#
loop_
_entity.id
_entity.type
_entity.pdbx_description
1 polymer ?
#
loop_
_entity_poly.entity_id
_entity_poly.type
_entity_poly.pdbx_seq_one_letter_code
_entity_poly.pdbx_strand_id
1 'polypeptide(L)'
;MNYKILAFSLTDSHKYGNILEQMLQLRHKGFIVEEKYEVFNYNGLEFDQYDNPHAKYLLILKNDQAIACARLNRTDFTYKVNGTSVSYMAKDLWGEQIPECYLLSNSNTYELTRLYVCSSLETKERAVMTRLIVGALYVYSVSIEVSKWLFVTHQSLLNVASKLGMTIPFAISVAVPNFLNQKFACVDIQHENLSLIINNVKTYTKTDLSTFAFYSRNND
;
A
#
# COMPACT_ATOMS: atom_id res chain seq x y z
N MET A 1 -23.64 -3.63 -0.12
CA MET A 1 -22.78 -2.49 -0.48
C MET A 1 -21.87 -2.93 -1.60
N ASN A 2 -21.77 -2.15 -2.66
CA ASN A 2 -20.99 -2.53 -3.84
C ASN A 2 -19.65 -1.81 -3.79
N TYR A 3 -18.58 -2.52 -3.40
CA TYR A 3 -17.21 -2.04 -3.45
C TYR A 3 -16.57 -2.52 -4.76
N LYS A 4 -15.80 -1.64 -5.40
CA LYS A 4 -14.91 -2.01 -6.50
C LYS A 4 -13.47 -1.92 -5.99
N ILE A 5 -12.64 -2.88 -6.39
CA ILE A 5 -11.20 -2.86 -6.10
C ILE A 5 -10.48 -2.71 -7.44
N LEU A 6 -9.63 -1.71 -7.55
CA LEU A 6 -8.85 -1.42 -8.75
C LEU A 6 -7.37 -1.53 -8.42
N ALA A 7 -6.60 -2.17 -9.30
CA ALA A 7 -5.14 -2.13 -9.30
C ALA A 7 -4.67 -1.56 -10.64
N PHE A 8 -3.76 -0.58 -10.60
CA PHE A 8 -3.24 0.08 -11.80
C PHE A 8 -1.84 0.66 -11.56
N SER A 9 -1.13 1.01 -12.64
CA SER A 9 0.10 1.81 -12.60
C SER A 9 -0.17 3.24 -13.07
N LEU A 10 0.78 4.15 -12.87
CA LEU A 10 0.65 5.52 -13.44
C LEU A 10 0.52 5.49 -14.97
N THR A 11 1.21 4.59 -15.63
CA THR A 11 1.12 4.43 -17.10
C THR A 11 -0.26 4.02 -17.58
N ASP A 12 -1.03 3.32 -16.72
CA ASP A 12 -2.37 2.86 -17.03
C ASP A 12 -3.48 3.81 -16.55
N SER A 13 -3.13 4.85 -15.80
CA SER A 13 -4.10 5.72 -15.14
C SER A 13 -5.09 6.37 -16.12
N HIS A 14 -4.65 6.65 -17.36
CA HIS A 14 -5.49 7.21 -18.43
C HIS A 14 -6.72 6.33 -18.78
N LYS A 15 -6.67 5.03 -18.46
CA LYS A 15 -7.76 4.07 -18.69
C LYS A 15 -8.92 4.21 -17.68
N TYR A 16 -8.69 4.93 -16.59
CA TYR A 16 -9.58 4.95 -15.43
C TYR A 16 -10.21 6.33 -15.16
N GLY A 17 -10.15 7.25 -16.13
CA GLY A 17 -10.75 8.59 -16.01
C GLY A 17 -10.12 9.39 -14.86
N ASN A 18 -10.95 9.87 -13.91
CA ASN A 18 -10.51 10.69 -12.78
C ASN A 18 -10.04 9.89 -11.55
N ILE A 19 -9.84 8.60 -11.68
CA ILE A 19 -9.47 7.73 -10.53
C ILE A 19 -8.10 8.11 -9.94
N LEU A 20 -7.14 8.47 -10.79
CA LEU A 20 -5.84 8.96 -10.32
C LEU A 20 -6.01 10.22 -9.47
N GLU A 21 -6.78 11.19 -9.96
CA GLU A 21 -7.04 12.43 -9.22
C GLU A 21 -7.73 12.16 -7.88
N GLN A 22 -8.76 11.32 -7.86
CA GLN A 22 -9.44 10.91 -6.63
C GLN A 22 -8.48 10.26 -5.62
N MET A 23 -7.55 9.42 -6.09
CA MET A 23 -6.53 8.81 -5.24
C MET A 23 -5.61 9.86 -4.63
N LEU A 24 -5.11 10.81 -5.43
CA LEU A 24 -4.21 11.87 -4.95
C LEU A 24 -4.93 12.82 -3.98
N GLN A 25 -6.21 13.12 -4.21
CA GLN A 25 -7.06 13.88 -3.27
C GLN A 25 -7.29 13.12 -1.96
N LEU A 26 -7.54 11.81 -2.04
CA LEU A 26 -7.71 10.96 -0.86
C LEU A 26 -6.42 10.92 -0.02
N ARG A 27 -5.25 10.83 -0.67
CA ARG A 27 -3.94 10.90 -0.03
C ARG A 27 -3.69 12.26 0.61
N HIS A 28 -3.99 13.35 -0.10
CA HIS A 28 -3.90 14.71 0.44
C HIS A 28 -4.73 14.85 1.72
N LYS A 29 -5.99 14.40 1.70
CA LYS A 29 -6.85 14.40 2.88
C LYS A 29 -6.20 13.65 4.05
N GLY A 30 -5.74 12.43 3.81
CA GLY A 30 -5.16 11.58 4.85
C GLY A 30 -3.82 12.11 5.38
N PHE A 31 -2.86 12.28 4.50
CA PHE A 31 -1.48 12.56 4.93
C PHE A 31 -1.21 14.03 5.22
N ILE A 32 -1.82 14.97 4.47
CA ILE A 32 -1.60 16.40 4.69
C ILE A 32 -2.58 16.98 5.70
N VAL A 33 -3.89 16.75 5.49
CA VAL A 33 -4.92 17.42 6.32
C VAL A 33 -5.05 16.77 7.69
N GLU A 34 -5.08 15.44 7.77
CA GLU A 34 -5.33 14.71 9.01
C GLU A 34 -4.03 14.40 9.77
N GLU A 35 -3.06 13.75 9.12
CA GLU A 35 -1.81 13.29 9.76
C GLU A 35 -0.73 14.38 9.84
N LYS A 36 -0.90 15.51 9.14
CA LYS A 36 0.03 16.66 9.13
C LYS A 36 1.45 16.31 8.67
N TYR A 37 1.59 15.36 7.74
CA TYR A 37 2.88 15.11 7.12
C TYR A 37 3.35 16.31 6.29
N GLU A 38 4.61 16.68 6.44
CA GLU A 38 5.27 17.71 5.62
C GLU A 38 5.77 17.09 4.31
N VAL A 39 4.86 16.74 3.42
CA VAL A 39 5.16 16.18 2.11
C VAL A 39 4.65 17.08 0.99
N PHE A 40 5.19 16.91 -0.20
CA PHE A 40 4.80 17.73 -1.34
C PHE A 40 3.31 17.56 -1.67
N ASN A 41 2.64 18.67 -1.93
CA ASN A 41 1.27 18.71 -2.42
C ASN A 41 1.05 19.92 -3.32
N TYR A 42 0.10 19.79 -4.23
CA TYR A 42 -0.27 20.88 -5.14
C TYR A 42 -1.77 20.83 -5.43
N ASN A 43 -2.49 21.92 -5.21
CA ASN A 43 -3.93 22.06 -5.47
C ASN A 43 -4.79 20.92 -4.85
N GLY A 44 -4.49 20.51 -3.62
CA GLY A 44 -5.24 19.44 -2.95
C GLY A 44 -4.88 18.03 -3.43
N LEU A 45 -3.80 17.87 -4.15
CA LEU A 45 -3.25 16.58 -4.59
C LEU A 45 -1.95 16.30 -3.86
N GLU A 46 -1.80 15.13 -3.26
CA GLU A 46 -0.53 14.68 -2.66
C GLU A 46 0.15 13.68 -3.58
N PHE A 47 1.39 13.97 -3.95
CA PHE A 47 2.27 13.05 -4.66
C PHE A 47 3.72 13.33 -4.28
N ASP A 48 4.59 12.36 -4.47
CA ASP A 48 5.99 12.45 -4.07
C ASP A 48 6.93 11.84 -5.13
N GLN A 49 8.22 11.92 -4.87
CA GLN A 49 9.24 11.34 -5.76
C GLN A 49 9.12 9.82 -5.94
N TYR A 50 8.38 9.12 -5.12
CA TYR A 50 8.15 7.68 -5.23
C TYR A 50 6.92 7.34 -6.07
N ASP A 51 6.17 8.32 -6.56
CA ASP A 51 5.11 8.16 -7.56
C ASP A 51 5.74 8.10 -8.96
N ASN A 52 6.30 6.95 -9.31
CA ASN A 52 7.02 6.72 -10.55
C ASN A 52 6.20 5.82 -11.51
N PRO A 53 6.58 5.70 -12.79
CA PRO A 53 5.83 4.90 -13.78
C PRO A 53 5.66 3.43 -13.42
N HIS A 54 6.55 2.87 -12.59
CA HIS A 54 6.51 1.48 -12.14
C HIS A 54 5.71 1.27 -10.85
N ALA A 55 5.32 2.36 -10.17
CA ALA A 55 4.49 2.29 -8.97
C ALA A 55 3.15 1.63 -9.30
N LYS A 56 2.74 0.70 -8.44
CA LYS A 56 1.44 0.05 -8.51
C LYS A 56 0.55 0.63 -7.41
N TYR A 57 -0.68 0.92 -7.77
CA TYR A 57 -1.68 1.46 -6.85
C TYR A 57 -2.82 0.47 -6.71
N LEU A 58 -3.36 0.39 -5.50
CA LEU A 58 -4.58 -0.32 -5.22
C LEU A 58 -5.57 0.63 -4.57
N LEU A 59 -6.79 0.67 -5.11
CA LEU A 59 -7.89 1.49 -4.61
C LEU A 59 -9.11 0.65 -4.28
N ILE A 60 -9.83 1.06 -3.24
CA ILE A 60 -11.19 0.63 -3.01
C ILE A 60 -12.12 1.81 -3.27
N LEU A 61 -13.11 1.58 -4.14
CA LEU A 61 -14.17 2.54 -4.45
C LEU A 61 -15.48 2.10 -3.79
N LYS A 62 -16.22 3.06 -3.26
CA LYS A 62 -17.61 2.92 -2.81
C LYS A 62 -18.45 3.91 -3.60
N ASN A 63 -19.42 3.43 -4.38
CA ASN A 63 -20.23 4.28 -5.26
C ASN A 63 -19.36 5.19 -6.17
N ASP A 64 -18.33 4.60 -6.78
CA ASP A 64 -17.36 5.25 -7.65
C ASP A 64 -16.50 6.36 -6.99
N GLN A 65 -16.51 6.46 -5.66
CA GLN A 65 -15.65 7.35 -4.88
C GLN A 65 -14.52 6.57 -4.21
N ALA A 66 -13.28 7.05 -4.32
CA ALA A 66 -12.13 6.45 -3.66
C ALA A 66 -12.24 6.61 -2.13
N ILE A 67 -12.20 5.49 -1.40
CA ILE A 67 -12.30 5.44 0.06
C ILE A 67 -11.10 4.79 0.75
N ALA A 68 -10.29 4.06 0.01
CA ALA A 68 -9.02 3.52 0.51
C ALA A 68 -8.02 3.42 -0.63
N CYS A 69 -6.75 3.62 -0.33
CA CYS A 69 -5.66 3.51 -1.28
C CYS A 69 -4.41 2.92 -0.65
N ALA A 70 -3.53 2.39 -1.50
CA ALA A 70 -2.17 2.01 -1.14
C ALA A 70 -1.28 2.06 -2.39
N ARG A 71 0.03 2.19 -2.18
CA ARG A 71 1.07 2.16 -3.22
C ARG A 71 2.06 1.05 -2.95
N LEU A 72 2.46 0.33 -3.99
CA LEU A 72 3.53 -0.65 -4.00
C LEU A 72 4.62 -0.20 -4.97
N ASN A 73 5.85 -0.09 -4.49
CA ASN A 73 7.03 0.23 -5.28
C ASN A 73 8.04 -0.91 -5.24
N ARG A 74 8.60 -1.29 -6.39
CA ARG A 74 9.72 -2.23 -6.44
C ARG A 74 10.94 -1.63 -5.73
N THR A 75 11.67 -2.44 -5.00
CA THR A 75 12.83 -1.98 -4.23
C THR A 75 14.13 -1.94 -5.03
N ASP A 76 14.17 -2.57 -6.20
CA ASP A 76 15.34 -2.59 -7.09
C ASP A 76 15.42 -1.41 -8.08
N PHE A 77 14.40 -0.58 -8.13
CA PHE A 77 14.42 0.63 -8.95
C PHE A 77 15.15 1.76 -8.23
N THR A 78 16.11 2.35 -8.97
CA THR A 78 16.77 3.58 -8.56
C THR A 78 16.77 4.54 -9.75
N TYR A 79 16.40 5.79 -9.51
CA TYR A 79 16.38 6.84 -10.52
C TYR A 79 16.86 8.16 -9.93
N LYS A 80 17.04 9.19 -10.75
CA LYS A 80 17.51 10.49 -10.31
C LYS A 80 16.41 11.53 -10.38
N VAL A 81 16.22 12.28 -9.28
CA VAL A 81 15.38 13.47 -9.22
C VAL A 81 16.28 14.65 -8.88
N ASN A 82 16.38 15.61 -9.76
CA ASN A 82 17.25 16.79 -9.57
C ASN A 82 18.71 16.43 -9.17
N GLY A 83 19.25 15.36 -9.76
CA GLY A 83 20.60 14.89 -9.47
C GLY A 83 20.72 13.98 -8.23
N THR A 84 19.73 13.93 -7.36
CA THR A 84 19.70 13.05 -6.18
C THR A 84 19.19 11.67 -6.56
N SER A 85 19.88 10.63 -6.11
CA SER A 85 19.45 9.24 -6.29
C SER A 85 18.27 8.96 -5.38
N VAL A 86 17.18 8.44 -5.94
CA VAL A 86 15.97 8.01 -5.24
C VAL A 86 15.81 6.51 -5.43
N SER A 87 15.63 5.79 -4.35
CA SER A 87 15.39 4.34 -4.34
C SER A 87 13.95 4.05 -3.89
N TYR A 88 13.76 3.61 -2.65
CA TYR A 88 12.45 3.46 -2.05
C TYR A 88 12.45 4.15 -0.66
N MET A 89 11.27 4.54 -0.21
CA MET A 89 11.10 5.47 0.90
C MET A 89 11.76 4.99 2.20
N ALA A 90 11.59 3.72 2.58
CA ALA A 90 12.14 3.21 3.82
C ALA A 90 13.68 3.24 3.82
N LYS A 91 14.31 2.96 2.68
CA LYS A 91 15.77 3.05 2.53
C LYS A 91 16.24 4.50 2.57
N ASP A 92 15.57 5.37 1.84
CA ASP A 92 16.00 6.77 1.69
C ASP A 92 15.79 7.59 2.98
N LEU A 93 14.73 7.31 3.75
CA LEU A 93 14.38 8.07 4.95
C LEU A 93 14.84 7.43 6.27
N TRP A 94 14.91 6.11 6.34
CA TRP A 94 15.20 5.39 7.58
C TRP A 94 16.28 4.31 7.43
N GLY A 95 17.01 4.29 6.31
CA GLY A 95 18.02 3.26 6.03
C GLY A 95 19.08 3.12 7.11
N GLU A 96 19.48 4.22 7.76
CA GLU A 96 20.45 4.21 8.87
C GLU A 96 19.91 3.52 10.14
N GLN A 97 18.59 3.42 10.30
CA GLN A 97 17.94 2.78 11.44
C GLN A 97 17.57 1.31 11.18
N ILE A 98 17.66 0.86 9.93
CA ILE A 98 17.24 -0.48 9.49
C ILE A 98 18.50 -1.31 9.20
N PRO A 99 18.65 -2.52 9.79
CA PRO A 99 19.79 -3.38 9.45
C PRO A 99 19.83 -3.66 7.94
N GLU A 100 21.03 -3.54 7.36
CA GLU A 100 21.23 -3.62 5.90
C GLU A 100 20.66 -4.90 5.28
N CYS A 101 20.75 -6.03 6.01
CA CYS A 101 20.18 -7.30 5.55
C CYS A 101 18.66 -7.30 5.33
N TYR A 102 17.94 -6.29 5.83
CA TYR A 102 16.51 -6.08 5.59
C TYR A 102 16.20 -4.98 4.60
N LEU A 103 17.21 -4.21 4.17
CA LEU A 103 17.08 -3.21 3.09
C LEU A 103 17.20 -3.91 1.72
N LEU A 104 16.28 -4.84 1.46
CA LEU A 104 16.30 -5.67 0.25
C LEU A 104 16.10 -4.82 -1.02
N SER A 105 16.88 -5.15 -2.05
CA SER A 105 16.80 -4.52 -3.36
C SER A 105 16.76 -5.61 -4.43
N ASN A 106 15.55 -6.05 -4.79
CA ASN A 106 15.32 -7.07 -5.82
C ASN A 106 13.94 -6.89 -6.47
N SER A 107 13.72 -7.55 -7.60
CA SER A 107 12.52 -7.41 -8.42
C SER A 107 11.22 -7.92 -7.76
N ASN A 108 11.34 -8.84 -6.79
CA ASN A 108 10.20 -9.49 -6.15
C ASN A 108 9.91 -8.93 -4.75
N THR A 109 10.68 -7.92 -4.31
CA THR A 109 10.42 -7.20 -3.06
C THR A 109 9.83 -5.84 -3.38
N TYR A 110 8.73 -5.52 -2.72
CA TYR A 110 8.03 -4.26 -2.89
C TYR A 110 7.90 -3.51 -1.56
N GLU A 111 8.07 -2.21 -1.62
CA GLU A 111 7.71 -1.34 -0.51
C GLU A 111 6.24 -0.98 -0.58
N LEU A 112 5.51 -1.24 0.52
CA LEU A 112 4.12 -0.81 0.71
C LEU A 112 4.10 0.55 1.41
N THR A 113 3.54 1.54 0.74
CA THR A 113 3.41 2.91 1.27
C THR A 113 2.04 3.50 0.98
N ARG A 114 1.76 4.66 1.53
CA ARG A 114 0.53 5.44 1.27
C ARG A 114 -0.76 4.63 1.47
N LEU A 115 -0.73 3.65 2.42
CA LEU A 115 -1.94 2.97 2.84
C LEU A 115 -2.77 3.91 3.68
N TYR A 116 -3.94 4.26 3.18
CA TYR A 116 -4.89 5.12 3.87
C TYR A 116 -6.32 4.62 3.64
N VAL A 117 -7.14 4.71 4.68
CA VAL A 117 -8.59 4.46 4.65
C VAL A 117 -9.30 5.69 5.15
N CYS A 118 -10.25 6.20 4.37
CA CYS A 118 -10.95 7.45 4.62
C CYS A 118 -11.52 7.54 6.04
N SER A 119 -11.13 8.57 6.77
CA SER A 119 -11.53 8.80 8.17
C SER A 119 -13.02 9.13 8.33
N SER A 120 -13.68 9.64 7.26
CA SER A 120 -15.12 9.93 7.28
C SER A 120 -16.01 8.69 7.30
N LEU A 121 -15.44 7.49 7.09
CA LEU A 121 -16.16 6.24 7.30
C LEU A 121 -16.39 5.99 8.78
N GLU A 122 -17.52 5.38 9.12
CA GLU A 122 -17.76 4.91 10.50
C GLU A 122 -16.64 3.97 10.96
N THR A 123 -16.34 3.97 12.26
CA THR A 123 -15.24 3.18 12.85
C THR A 123 -15.30 1.70 12.46
N LYS A 124 -16.49 1.11 12.47
CA LYS A 124 -16.68 -0.29 12.07
C LYS A 124 -16.39 -0.51 10.58
N GLU A 125 -16.89 0.38 9.72
CA GLU A 125 -16.66 0.32 8.28
C GLU A 125 -15.18 0.52 7.95
N ARG A 126 -14.53 1.50 8.61
CA ARG A 126 -13.09 1.74 8.46
C ARG A 126 -12.25 0.51 8.81
N ALA A 127 -12.60 -0.18 9.92
CA ALA A 127 -11.92 -1.43 10.30
C ALA A 127 -12.13 -2.55 9.27
N VAL A 128 -13.31 -2.64 8.66
CA VAL A 128 -13.59 -3.58 7.55
C VAL A 128 -12.77 -3.21 6.33
N MET A 129 -12.74 -1.93 5.93
CA MET A 129 -11.97 -1.47 4.76
C MET A 129 -10.46 -1.65 4.94
N THR A 130 -9.93 -1.45 6.15
CA THR A 130 -8.51 -1.73 6.43
C THR A 130 -8.17 -3.20 6.18
N ARG A 131 -9.01 -4.13 6.62
CA ARG A 131 -8.79 -5.56 6.35
C ARG A 131 -8.94 -5.88 4.87
N LEU A 132 -9.91 -5.26 4.22
CA LEU A 132 -10.19 -5.49 2.80
C LEU A 132 -9.01 -5.03 1.93
N ILE A 133 -8.48 -3.81 2.16
CA ILE A 133 -7.37 -3.30 1.36
C ILE A 133 -6.08 -4.09 1.61
N VAL A 134 -5.78 -4.46 2.85
CA VAL A 134 -4.60 -5.27 3.18
C VAL A 134 -4.70 -6.67 2.55
N GLY A 135 -5.85 -7.31 2.61
CA GLY A 135 -6.07 -8.60 1.97
C GLY A 135 -6.03 -8.52 0.45
N ALA A 136 -6.63 -7.48 -0.15
CA ALA A 136 -6.62 -7.26 -1.59
C ALA A 136 -5.19 -6.98 -2.11
N LEU A 137 -4.38 -6.22 -1.35
CA LEU A 137 -2.96 -6.03 -1.64
C LEU A 137 -2.21 -7.37 -1.64
N TYR A 138 -2.49 -8.26 -0.68
CA TYR A 138 -1.87 -9.58 -0.64
C TYR A 138 -2.20 -10.40 -1.88
N VAL A 139 -3.49 -10.51 -2.21
CA VAL A 139 -3.97 -11.25 -3.39
C VAL A 139 -3.37 -10.67 -4.67
N TYR A 140 -3.36 -9.35 -4.82
CA TYR A 140 -2.73 -8.67 -5.94
C TYR A 140 -1.23 -8.95 -6.01
N SER A 141 -0.53 -8.88 -4.88
CA SER A 141 0.91 -9.15 -4.82
C SER A 141 1.27 -10.57 -5.27
N VAL A 142 0.47 -11.57 -4.86
CA VAL A 142 0.64 -12.94 -5.37
C VAL A 142 0.47 -12.99 -6.88
N SER A 143 -0.49 -12.25 -7.45
CA SER A 143 -0.77 -12.25 -8.90
C SER A 143 0.34 -11.60 -9.75
N ILE A 144 1.19 -10.77 -9.13
CA ILE A 144 2.34 -10.10 -9.78
C ILE A 144 3.69 -10.61 -9.24
N GLU A 145 3.70 -11.80 -8.63
CA GLU A 145 4.89 -12.52 -8.17
C GLU A 145 5.74 -11.78 -7.13
N VAL A 146 5.12 -10.95 -6.31
CA VAL A 146 5.78 -10.36 -5.14
C VAL A 146 6.05 -11.45 -4.12
N SER A 147 7.27 -11.50 -3.58
CA SER A 147 7.66 -12.44 -2.53
C SER A 147 7.69 -11.80 -1.14
N LYS A 148 7.85 -10.48 -1.08
CA LYS A 148 8.01 -9.77 0.20
C LYS A 148 7.53 -8.32 0.11
N TRP A 149 6.90 -7.85 1.20
CA TRP A 149 6.70 -6.43 1.44
C TRP A 149 7.69 -5.91 2.48
N LEU A 150 8.13 -4.67 2.26
CA LEU A 150 8.79 -3.81 3.24
C LEU A 150 7.89 -2.60 3.49
N PHE A 151 7.76 -2.15 4.72
CA PHE A 151 7.01 -0.92 5.02
C PHE A 151 7.28 -0.37 6.42
N VAL A 152 7.05 0.93 6.59
CA VAL A 152 7.03 1.59 7.89
C VAL A 152 5.58 1.88 8.27
N THR A 153 5.16 1.45 9.45
CA THR A 153 3.76 1.53 9.87
C THR A 153 3.58 1.48 11.37
N HIS A 154 2.35 1.70 11.83
CA HIS A 154 1.95 1.46 13.21
C HIS A 154 1.77 -0.03 13.53
N GLN A 155 2.01 -0.41 14.78
CA GLN A 155 1.77 -1.77 15.29
C GLN A 155 0.34 -2.27 15.01
N SER A 156 -0.65 -1.37 14.97
CA SER A 156 -2.04 -1.74 14.68
C SER A 156 -2.23 -2.37 13.28
N LEU A 157 -1.50 -1.90 12.27
CA LEU A 157 -1.57 -2.50 10.93
C LEU A 157 -0.89 -3.87 10.89
N LEU A 158 0.22 -4.05 11.60
CA LEU A 158 0.86 -5.38 11.75
C LEU A 158 -0.10 -6.38 12.42
N ASN A 159 -0.85 -5.92 13.43
CA ASN A 159 -1.88 -6.76 14.06
C ASN A 159 -3.01 -7.14 13.09
N VAL A 160 -3.38 -6.25 12.16
CA VAL A 160 -4.35 -6.58 11.09
C VAL A 160 -3.76 -7.63 10.17
N ALA A 161 -2.54 -7.46 9.69
CA ALA A 161 -1.85 -8.41 8.81
C ALA A 161 -1.75 -9.81 9.47
N SER A 162 -1.31 -9.87 10.73
CA SER A 162 -1.23 -11.13 11.49
C SER A 162 -2.61 -11.80 11.65
N LYS A 163 -3.67 -11.03 11.94
CA LYS A 163 -5.04 -11.57 12.05
C LYS A 163 -5.59 -12.09 10.73
N LEU A 164 -5.10 -11.58 9.62
CA LEU A 164 -5.40 -12.11 8.29
C LEU A 164 -4.60 -13.38 7.96
N GLY A 165 -3.60 -13.74 8.77
CA GLY A 165 -2.77 -14.93 8.58
C GLY A 165 -1.46 -14.66 7.82
N MET A 166 -1.03 -13.40 7.73
CA MET A 166 0.23 -13.05 7.08
C MET A 166 1.43 -13.33 8.00
N THR A 167 2.52 -13.81 7.42
CA THR A 167 3.78 -14.05 8.14
C THR A 167 4.61 -12.77 8.19
N ILE A 168 4.98 -12.35 9.39
CA ILE A 168 5.80 -11.17 9.65
C ILE A 168 7.11 -11.65 10.30
N PRO A 169 8.14 -12.00 9.50
CA PRO A 169 9.38 -12.55 10.04
C PRO A 169 10.22 -11.54 10.79
N PHE A 170 10.00 -10.24 10.54
CA PHE A 170 10.81 -9.19 11.13
C PHE A 170 10.02 -7.90 11.32
N ALA A 171 10.19 -7.27 12.50
CA ALA A 171 9.71 -5.92 12.77
C ALA A 171 10.58 -5.26 13.85
N ILE A 172 11.01 -4.02 13.59
CA ILE A 172 11.76 -3.19 14.56
C ILE A 172 11.12 -1.81 14.69
N SER A 173 11.41 -1.13 15.80
CA SER A 173 11.02 0.26 15.98
C SER A 173 11.91 1.18 15.13
N VAL A 174 11.30 2.17 14.49
CA VAL A 174 12.00 3.25 13.79
C VAL A 174 11.48 4.59 14.28
N ALA A 175 12.37 5.57 14.38
CA ALA A 175 12.01 6.92 14.75
C ALA A 175 11.50 7.66 13.51
N VAL A 176 10.23 8.05 13.54
CA VAL A 176 9.62 8.89 12.51
C VAL A 176 9.25 10.22 13.16
N PRO A 177 9.74 11.36 12.67
CA PRO A 177 9.41 12.66 13.24
C PRO A 177 7.89 12.84 13.36
N ASN A 178 7.44 13.34 14.50
CA ASN A 178 6.03 13.58 14.84
C ASN A 178 5.13 12.33 14.97
N PHE A 179 5.67 11.11 14.82
CA PHE A 179 4.89 9.87 14.89
C PHE A 179 5.51 8.89 15.88
N LEU A 180 4.74 8.53 16.90
CA LEU A 180 5.16 7.57 17.91
C LEU A 180 4.92 6.12 17.46
N ASN A 181 5.74 5.20 17.98
CA ASN A 181 5.53 3.75 17.84
C ASN A 181 5.49 3.23 16.40
N GLN A 182 6.26 3.86 15.50
CA GLN A 182 6.42 3.35 14.14
C GLN A 182 7.32 2.12 14.13
N LYS A 183 6.98 1.19 13.24
CA LYS A 183 7.72 -0.06 13.00
C LYS A 183 8.10 -0.15 11.53
N PHE A 184 9.36 -0.42 11.24
CA PHE A 184 9.72 -1.04 9.98
C PHE A 184 9.43 -2.53 10.08
N ALA A 185 8.80 -3.11 9.08
CA ALA A 185 8.46 -4.52 9.06
C ALA A 185 8.67 -5.15 7.67
N CYS A 186 8.96 -6.45 7.70
CA CYS A 186 8.94 -7.32 6.53
C CYS A 186 7.72 -8.24 6.64
N VAL A 187 7.02 -8.46 5.55
CA VAL A 187 5.92 -9.42 5.43
C VAL A 187 6.22 -10.35 4.26
N ASP A 188 6.23 -11.65 4.51
CA ASP A 188 6.40 -12.65 3.46
C ASP A 188 5.07 -12.85 2.70
N ILE A 189 5.16 -12.84 1.37
CA ILE A 189 4.04 -13.10 0.48
C ILE A 189 4.22 -14.50 -0.08
N GLN A 190 3.38 -15.42 0.38
CA GLN A 190 3.49 -16.85 0.07
C GLN A 190 2.20 -17.31 -0.62
N HIS A 191 2.33 -17.96 -1.77
CA HIS A 191 1.18 -18.44 -2.54
C HIS A 191 0.33 -19.45 -1.73
N GLU A 192 0.96 -20.26 -0.91
CA GLU A 192 0.30 -21.25 -0.04
C GLU A 192 -0.65 -20.61 0.99
N ASN A 193 -0.38 -19.39 1.42
CA ASN A 193 -1.22 -18.65 2.36
C ASN A 193 -2.42 -17.95 1.69
N LEU A 194 -2.49 -17.94 0.37
CA LEU A 194 -3.51 -17.20 -0.39
C LEU A 194 -4.94 -17.58 0.01
N SER A 195 -5.23 -18.88 0.06
CA SER A 195 -6.56 -19.37 0.43
C SER A 195 -6.96 -19.01 1.87
N LEU A 196 -6.00 -19.04 2.79
CA LEU A 196 -6.21 -18.63 4.18
C LEU A 196 -6.55 -17.13 4.25
N ILE A 197 -5.77 -16.30 3.55
CA ILE A 197 -5.99 -14.83 3.52
C ILE A 197 -7.37 -14.51 2.93
N ILE A 198 -7.75 -15.10 1.80
CA ILE A 198 -9.06 -14.91 1.17
C ILE A 198 -10.19 -15.28 2.13
N ASN A 199 -10.10 -16.44 2.79
CA ASN A 199 -11.10 -16.89 3.75
C ASN A 199 -11.20 -15.97 4.97
N ASN A 200 -10.08 -15.51 5.51
CA ASN A 200 -10.05 -14.58 6.63
C ASN A 200 -10.66 -13.23 6.23
N VAL A 201 -10.29 -12.68 5.06
CA VAL A 201 -10.90 -11.44 4.55
C VAL A 201 -12.40 -11.60 4.40
N LYS A 202 -12.88 -12.70 3.78
CA LYS A 202 -14.32 -13.00 3.62
C LYS A 202 -15.03 -13.07 4.97
N THR A 203 -14.41 -13.69 5.96
CA THR A 203 -14.97 -13.78 7.33
C THR A 203 -15.15 -12.42 7.97
N TYR A 204 -14.15 -11.53 7.88
CA TYR A 204 -14.18 -10.21 8.52
C TYR A 204 -14.93 -9.14 7.73
N THR A 205 -14.97 -9.23 6.41
CA THR A 205 -15.47 -8.15 5.53
C THR A 205 -16.73 -8.52 4.77
N LYS A 206 -17.09 -9.82 4.71
CA LYS A 206 -18.14 -10.38 3.86
C LYS A 206 -17.86 -10.21 2.36
N THR A 207 -16.63 -9.89 1.98
CA THR A 207 -16.17 -9.72 0.59
C THR A 207 -15.32 -10.91 0.20
N ASP A 208 -15.63 -11.53 -0.94
CA ASP A 208 -14.88 -12.67 -1.48
C ASP A 208 -13.86 -12.16 -2.50
N LEU A 209 -12.57 -12.21 -2.13
CA LEU A 209 -11.47 -11.75 -3.00
C LEU A 209 -11.12 -12.74 -4.12
N SER A 210 -11.62 -13.99 -4.07
CA SER A 210 -11.35 -14.97 -5.13
C SER A 210 -11.99 -14.60 -6.48
N THR A 211 -13.02 -13.75 -6.44
CA THR A 211 -13.74 -13.29 -7.64
C THR A 211 -13.18 -11.98 -8.23
N PHE A 212 -12.23 -11.35 -7.53
CA PHE A 212 -11.62 -10.13 -8.05
C PHE A 212 -10.56 -10.49 -9.09
N ALA A 213 -10.94 -10.35 -10.36
CA ALA A 213 -9.95 -10.20 -11.42
C ALA A 213 -9.35 -8.81 -11.26
N PHE A 214 -8.14 -8.75 -10.68
CA PHE A 214 -7.35 -7.53 -10.79
C PHE A 214 -7.12 -7.28 -12.28
N TYR A 215 -7.68 -6.19 -12.80
CA TYR A 215 -7.51 -5.79 -14.19
C TYR A 215 -6.07 -5.31 -14.41
N SER A 216 -5.13 -6.20 -14.26
CA SER A 216 -3.79 -6.10 -14.82
C SER A 216 -3.64 -7.20 -15.87
N ARG A 217 -4.53 -7.24 -16.86
CA ARG A 217 -4.17 -7.95 -18.08
C ARG A 217 -3.06 -7.13 -18.72
N ASN A 218 -1.84 -7.60 -18.58
CA ASN A 218 -0.81 -7.39 -19.57
C ASN A 218 -1.43 -7.85 -20.91
N ASN A 219 -2.06 -6.95 -21.62
CA ASN A 219 -2.20 -7.11 -23.04
C ASN A 219 -0.93 -6.51 -23.61
N ASP A 220 -0.03 -7.40 -23.99
CA ASP A 220 1.09 -7.14 -24.88
C ASP A 220 0.68 -6.33 -26.12
#